data_62ff56443118bcad6562b3d1f9b0428c
#
_entry.id   62ff56443118bcad6562b3d1f9b0428c
#
_cell.length_a   1.000
_cell.length_b   1.000
_cell.length_c   1.000
_cell.angle_alpha   90.00
_cell.angle_beta   90.00
_cell.angle_gamma   90.00
#
_symmetry.space_group_name_H-M   'P 1'
#
loop_
_entity.id
_entity.type
_entity.pdbx_description
1 polymer ?
#
loop_
_entity_poly.entity_id
_entity_poly.type
_entity_poly.pdbx_seq_one_letter_code
_entity_poly.pdbx_strand_id
1 'polypeptide(L)'
;MIQPISCGFLIVRGNPIESFLLMKHSRRWDLPKGHVDEGETELQCALRELREETGIVAEDIEIDPTFSYENRYMVNQNRYGGKGVVEKKLLVYLARLKNPVKITVTEHDGYRWFSWKPPHRIQDLTIDSLLETLERHLQQQS
;
A
#
# COMPACT_ATOMS: atom_id res chain seq x y z
N MET A 1 2.75 -24.91 6.67
CA MET A 1 1.79 -24.02 5.98
C MET A 1 2.39 -22.63 5.91
N ILE A 2 2.40 -22.03 4.72
CA ILE A 2 3.00 -20.72 4.51
C ILE A 2 1.93 -19.65 4.73
N GLN A 3 2.24 -18.66 5.57
CA GLN A 3 1.39 -17.50 5.76
C GLN A 3 1.44 -16.61 4.51
N PRO A 4 0.32 -16.30 3.86
CA PRO A 4 0.32 -15.36 2.73
C PRO A 4 0.72 -13.96 3.21
N ILE A 5 1.64 -13.34 2.48
CA ILE A 5 2.12 -12.00 2.78
C ILE A 5 1.96 -11.13 1.54
N SER A 6 1.29 -9.99 1.70
CA SER A 6 1.22 -8.96 0.67
C SER A 6 1.95 -7.73 1.17
N CYS A 7 2.69 -7.09 0.28
CA CYS A 7 3.44 -5.88 0.58
C CYS A 7 3.13 -4.79 -0.44
N GLY A 8 3.07 -3.56 0.01
CA GLY A 8 2.78 -2.44 -0.86
C GLY A 8 3.21 -1.12 -0.27
N PHE A 9 2.84 -0.04 -0.97
CA PHE A 9 3.18 1.32 -0.60
C PHE A 9 1.95 2.22 -0.50
N LEU A 10 2.00 3.11 0.48
CA LEU A 10 1.20 4.32 0.45
C LEU A 10 2.12 5.42 -0.10
N ILE A 11 1.81 5.92 -1.28
CA ILE A 11 2.61 6.96 -1.95
C ILE A 11 1.96 8.31 -1.68
N VAL A 12 2.75 9.24 -1.18
CA VAL A 12 2.29 10.59 -0.85
C VAL A 12 3.05 11.65 -1.63
N ARG A 13 2.45 12.81 -1.78
CA ARG A 13 3.06 14.00 -2.37
C ARG A 13 3.03 15.15 -1.37
N GLY A 14 4.09 15.93 -1.38
CA GLY A 14 4.20 17.15 -0.57
C GLY A 14 4.89 16.93 0.78
N ASN A 15 5.42 18.03 1.30
CA ASN A 15 6.05 18.07 2.61
C ASN A 15 5.73 19.43 3.25
N PRO A 16 4.75 19.49 4.18
CA PRO A 16 3.95 18.38 4.69
C PRO A 16 3.07 17.73 3.63
N ILE A 17 2.56 16.55 3.92
CA ILE A 17 1.77 15.75 2.97
C ILE A 17 0.55 16.53 2.49
N GLU A 18 0.37 16.58 1.18
CA GLU A 18 -0.77 17.24 0.53
C GLU A 18 -1.75 16.23 -0.05
N SER A 19 -1.25 15.09 -0.57
CA SER A 19 -2.11 14.11 -1.22
C SER A 19 -1.49 12.71 -1.14
N PHE A 20 -2.32 11.69 -1.40
CA PHE A 20 -1.88 10.29 -1.44
C PHE A 20 -2.59 9.55 -2.56
N LEU A 21 -1.93 8.48 -3.03
CA LEU A 21 -2.37 7.71 -4.19
C LEU A 21 -3.15 6.48 -3.76
N LEU A 22 -4.34 6.29 -4.33
CA LEU A 22 -5.07 5.03 -4.24
C LEU A 22 -5.39 4.53 -5.65
N MET A 23 -5.42 3.21 -5.78
CA MET A 23 -5.76 2.53 -7.03
C MET A 23 -7.23 2.12 -7.00
N LYS A 24 -7.92 2.27 -8.13
CA LYS A 24 -9.32 1.87 -8.25
C LYS A 24 -9.39 0.42 -8.67
N HIS A 25 -10.09 -0.40 -7.91
CA HIS A 25 -10.31 -1.81 -8.24
C HIS A 25 -11.79 -2.13 -8.15
N SER A 26 -12.47 -2.21 -9.29
CA SER A 26 -13.90 -2.48 -9.34
C SER A 26 -14.68 -1.47 -8.49
N ARG A 27 -15.25 -1.87 -7.34
CA ARG A 27 -16.04 -0.98 -6.48
C ARG A 27 -15.29 -0.50 -5.25
N ARG A 28 -13.99 -0.77 -5.17
CA ARG A 28 -13.22 -0.44 -3.97
C ARG A 28 -11.90 0.26 -4.33
N TRP A 29 -11.30 0.86 -3.32
CA TRP A 29 -9.97 1.45 -3.43
C TRP A 29 -8.94 0.50 -2.84
N ASP A 30 -7.74 0.54 -3.39
CA ASP A 30 -6.65 -0.34 -3.01
C ASP A 30 -5.32 0.40 -3.10
N LEU A 31 -4.27 -0.24 -2.59
CA LEU A 31 -2.90 0.23 -2.70
C LEU A 31 -2.20 -0.52 -3.83
N PRO A 32 -1.13 0.05 -4.41
CA PRO A 32 -0.24 -0.76 -5.24
C PRO A 32 0.46 -1.77 -4.32
N LYS A 33 0.09 -3.03 -4.44
CA LYS A 33 0.56 -4.11 -3.58
C LYS A 33 0.36 -5.46 -4.23
N GLY A 34 1.04 -6.46 -3.71
CA GLY A 34 0.86 -7.84 -4.13
C GLY A 34 1.62 -8.82 -3.26
N HIS A 35 1.55 -10.08 -3.62
CA HIS A 35 2.13 -11.18 -2.84
C HIS A 35 3.64 -11.26 -3.00
N VAL A 36 4.31 -11.60 -1.90
CA VAL A 36 5.76 -11.85 -1.88
C VAL A 36 6.05 -13.11 -2.69
N ASP A 37 7.00 -13.00 -3.63
CA ASP A 37 7.49 -14.13 -4.40
C ASP A 37 8.60 -14.84 -3.64
N GLU A 38 8.82 -16.11 -3.98
CA GLU A 38 9.89 -16.90 -3.39
C GLU A 38 11.25 -16.21 -3.58
N GLY A 39 12.02 -16.12 -2.51
CA GLY A 39 13.34 -15.49 -2.53
C GLY A 39 13.34 -13.97 -2.46
N GLU A 40 12.17 -13.35 -2.42
CA GLU A 40 12.00 -11.91 -2.41
C GLU A 40 11.83 -11.41 -0.97
N THR A 41 12.47 -10.30 -0.62
CA THR A 41 12.19 -9.64 0.66
C THR A 41 10.86 -8.90 0.57
N GLU A 42 10.31 -8.52 1.72
CA GLU A 42 9.08 -7.75 1.78
C GLU A 42 9.21 -6.40 1.05
N LEU A 43 10.33 -5.70 1.27
CA LEU A 43 10.56 -4.42 0.58
C LEU A 43 10.74 -4.61 -0.93
N GLN A 44 11.46 -5.65 -1.34
CA GLN A 44 11.61 -5.96 -2.76
C GLN A 44 10.24 -6.23 -3.41
N CYS A 45 9.37 -6.95 -2.72
CA CYS A 45 8.00 -7.20 -3.18
C CYS A 45 7.25 -5.89 -3.35
N ALA A 46 7.27 -5.04 -2.34
CA ALA A 46 6.55 -3.76 -2.38
C ALA A 46 7.04 -2.89 -3.55
N LEU A 47 8.35 -2.82 -3.78
CA LEU A 47 8.93 -2.04 -4.88
C LEU A 47 8.57 -2.63 -6.25
N ARG A 48 8.59 -3.95 -6.37
CA ARG A 48 8.22 -4.63 -7.62
C ARG A 48 6.75 -4.38 -7.95
N GLU A 49 5.87 -4.56 -6.98
CA GLU A 49 4.44 -4.35 -7.18
C GLU A 49 4.12 -2.87 -7.50
N LEU A 50 4.83 -1.94 -6.85
CA LEU A 50 4.67 -0.52 -7.14
C LEU A 50 5.00 -0.22 -8.60
N ARG A 51 6.14 -0.74 -9.10
CA ARG A 51 6.54 -0.56 -10.48
C ARG A 51 5.55 -1.20 -11.44
N GLU A 52 5.13 -2.43 -11.16
CA GLU A 52 4.20 -3.16 -12.04
C GLU A 52 2.85 -2.49 -12.14
N GLU A 53 2.34 -1.96 -11.03
CA GLU A 53 0.98 -1.42 -10.97
C GLU A 53 0.87 0.07 -11.26
N THR A 54 1.96 0.84 -11.15
CA THR A 54 1.91 2.29 -11.31
C THR A 54 2.99 2.87 -12.24
N GLY A 55 4.07 2.13 -12.48
CA GLY A 55 5.23 2.63 -13.20
C GLY A 55 6.20 3.43 -12.33
N ILE A 56 5.89 3.64 -11.05
CA ILE A 56 6.80 4.32 -10.12
C ILE A 56 7.93 3.37 -9.75
N VAL A 57 9.17 3.86 -9.85
CA VAL A 57 10.37 3.08 -9.49
C VAL A 57 11.05 3.67 -8.25
N ALA A 58 11.98 2.91 -7.67
CA ALA A 58 12.64 3.29 -6.42
C ALA A 58 13.30 4.67 -6.50
N GLU A 59 13.83 5.03 -7.66
CA GLU A 59 14.51 6.31 -7.87
C GLU A 59 13.55 7.51 -7.81
N ASP A 60 12.25 7.26 -7.96
CA ASP A 60 11.24 8.32 -7.95
C ASP A 60 10.74 8.66 -6.55
N ILE A 61 11.11 7.86 -5.55
CA ILE A 61 10.52 7.97 -4.21
C ILE A 61 11.56 8.06 -3.11
N GLU A 62 11.13 8.65 -2.00
CA GLU A 62 11.87 8.65 -0.74
C GLU A 62 11.07 7.87 0.28
N ILE A 63 11.60 6.73 0.70
CA ILE A 63 10.93 5.84 1.67
C ILE A 63 11.16 6.38 3.07
N ASP A 64 10.09 6.44 3.89
CA ASP A 64 10.20 6.81 5.29
C ASP A 64 10.59 5.57 6.09
N PRO A 65 11.83 5.50 6.62
CA PRO A 65 12.30 4.31 7.33
C PRO A 65 11.66 4.14 8.70
N THR A 66 10.93 5.13 9.20
CA THR A 66 10.33 5.11 10.53
C THR A 66 8.87 4.68 10.51
N PHE A 67 8.29 4.47 9.32
CA PHE A 67 6.89 4.09 9.20
C PHE A 67 6.74 2.72 8.55
N SER A 68 5.92 1.88 9.16
CA SER A 68 5.34 0.72 8.50
C SER A 68 3.98 0.45 9.13
N TYR A 69 3.07 -0.07 8.32
CA TYR A 69 1.75 -0.46 8.77
C TYR A 69 1.58 -1.95 8.51
N GLU A 70 1.18 -2.68 9.54
CA GLU A 70 0.93 -4.11 9.42
C GLU A 70 -0.50 -4.41 9.82
N ASN A 71 -1.17 -5.20 9.00
CA ASN A 71 -2.50 -5.71 9.30
C ASN A 71 -2.54 -7.21 9.06
N ARG A 72 -3.26 -7.92 9.92
CA ARG A 72 -3.41 -9.36 9.81
C ARG A 72 -4.89 -9.67 9.80
N TYR A 73 -5.32 -10.51 8.86
CA TYR A 73 -6.71 -10.88 8.74
C TYR A 73 -6.85 -12.27 8.14
N MET A 74 -8.00 -12.89 8.39
CA MET A 74 -8.24 -14.26 7.95
C MET A 74 -8.76 -14.26 6.51
N VAL A 75 -8.20 -15.15 5.69
CA VAL A 75 -8.64 -15.35 4.31
C VAL A 75 -8.86 -16.82 4.04
N ASN A 76 -9.64 -17.13 3.01
CA ASN A 76 -9.88 -18.50 2.60
C ASN A 76 -8.64 -19.04 1.89
N GLN A 77 -8.13 -20.21 2.37
CA GLN A 77 -6.94 -20.84 1.80
C GLN A 77 -7.12 -21.31 0.36
N ASN A 78 -8.35 -21.47 -0.12
CA ASN A 78 -8.60 -21.91 -1.50
C ASN A 78 -7.88 -21.04 -2.52
N ARG A 79 -7.67 -19.76 -2.19
CA ARG A 79 -6.94 -18.81 -3.05
C ARG A 79 -5.44 -19.12 -3.14
N TYR A 80 -4.93 -19.96 -2.24
CA TYR A 80 -3.50 -20.27 -2.11
C TYR A 80 -3.23 -21.78 -2.20
N GLY A 81 -4.19 -22.54 -2.72
CA GLY A 81 -4.03 -23.97 -2.92
C GLY A 81 -4.28 -24.85 -1.71
N GLY A 82 -4.76 -24.26 -0.60
CA GLY A 82 -5.08 -25.01 0.62
C GLY A 82 -6.58 -25.07 0.88
N LYS A 83 -6.95 -25.60 2.05
CA LYS A 83 -8.34 -25.69 2.50
C LYS A 83 -8.50 -24.95 3.83
N GLY A 84 -9.69 -24.40 4.06
CA GLY A 84 -10.02 -23.70 5.30
C GLY A 84 -9.58 -22.25 5.28
N VAL A 85 -9.22 -21.71 6.44
CA VAL A 85 -8.90 -20.30 6.64
C VAL A 85 -7.45 -20.16 7.10
N VAL A 86 -6.76 -19.15 6.60
CA VAL A 86 -5.39 -18.84 7.00
C VAL A 86 -5.27 -17.34 7.27
N GLU A 87 -4.38 -16.99 8.19
CA GLU A 87 -4.07 -15.59 8.47
C GLU A 87 -3.18 -15.02 7.37
N LYS A 88 -3.60 -13.89 6.81
CA LYS A 88 -2.83 -13.14 5.82
C LYS A 88 -2.24 -11.91 6.47
N LYS A 89 -0.98 -11.63 6.19
CA LYS A 89 -0.29 -10.42 6.63
C LYS A 89 -0.24 -9.42 5.49
N LEU A 90 -0.62 -8.18 5.78
CA LEU A 90 -0.45 -7.04 4.87
C LEU A 90 0.58 -6.10 5.50
N LEU A 91 1.61 -5.75 4.73
CA LEU A 91 2.63 -4.80 5.15
C LEU A 91 2.66 -3.63 4.17
N VAL A 92 2.55 -2.42 4.71
CA VAL A 92 2.54 -1.19 3.91
C VAL A 92 3.66 -0.27 4.35
N TYR A 93 4.48 0.14 3.39
CA TYR A 93 5.51 1.15 3.58
C TYR A 93 4.99 2.52 3.15
N LEU A 94 5.60 3.58 3.66
CA LEU A 94 5.29 4.95 3.30
C LEU A 94 6.42 5.52 2.44
N ALA A 95 6.09 6.16 1.33
CA ALA A 95 7.09 6.82 0.51
C ALA A 95 6.53 8.09 -0.12
N ARG A 96 7.39 9.11 -0.21
CA ARG A 96 7.08 10.37 -0.86
C ARG A 96 7.61 10.38 -2.28
N LEU A 97 6.77 10.82 -3.21
CA LEU A 97 7.17 10.98 -4.59
C LEU A 97 8.09 12.20 -4.71
N LYS A 98 9.31 11.98 -5.22
CA LYS A 98 10.31 13.03 -5.42
C LYS A 98 10.19 13.69 -6.79
N ASN A 99 9.83 12.90 -7.79
CA ASN A 99 9.76 13.33 -9.19
C ASN A 99 8.34 13.17 -9.71
N PRO A 100 7.87 14.06 -10.60
CA PRO A 100 6.60 13.83 -11.27
C PRO A 100 6.67 12.53 -12.07
N VAL A 101 5.69 11.67 -11.90
CA VAL A 101 5.60 10.40 -12.62
C VAL A 101 4.20 10.26 -13.19
N LYS A 102 4.15 9.85 -14.46
CA LYS A 102 2.87 9.50 -15.07
C LYS A 102 2.49 8.10 -14.60
N ILE A 103 1.36 8.01 -13.91
CA ILE A 103 0.87 6.72 -13.41
C ILE A 103 0.36 5.88 -14.57
N THR A 104 0.89 4.66 -14.68
CA THR A 104 0.47 3.70 -15.69
C THR A 104 -0.29 2.57 -15.00
N VAL A 105 -1.57 2.45 -15.32
CA VAL A 105 -2.45 1.44 -14.70
C VAL A 105 -2.37 0.15 -15.50
N THR A 106 -2.21 -0.98 -14.82
CA THR A 106 -2.15 -2.30 -15.45
C THR A 106 -3.32 -3.18 -15.06
N GLU A 107 -3.44 -3.55 -13.79
CA GLU A 107 -4.49 -4.46 -13.31
C GLU A 107 -5.68 -3.73 -12.71
N HIS A 108 -5.48 -2.46 -12.32
CA HIS A 108 -6.55 -1.66 -11.70
C HIS A 108 -7.35 -0.91 -12.77
N ASP A 109 -8.56 -0.48 -12.40
CA ASP A 109 -9.46 0.26 -13.30
C ASP A 109 -9.10 1.74 -13.42
N GLY A 110 -8.17 2.21 -12.58
CA GLY A 110 -7.75 3.59 -12.58
C GLY A 110 -7.01 3.93 -11.29
N TYR A 111 -6.79 5.21 -11.10
CA TYR A 111 -6.15 5.70 -9.88
C TYR A 111 -6.68 7.08 -9.56
N ARG A 112 -6.39 7.53 -8.32
CA ARG A 112 -6.74 8.90 -7.91
C ARG A 112 -5.77 9.37 -6.83
N TRP A 113 -5.38 10.65 -6.89
CA TRP A 113 -4.69 11.34 -5.82
C TRP A 113 -5.73 11.98 -4.91
N PHE A 114 -5.81 11.51 -3.67
CA PHE A 114 -6.74 12.04 -2.68
C PHE A 114 -6.07 13.14 -1.86
N SER A 115 -6.78 14.21 -1.56
CA SER A 115 -6.27 15.25 -0.66
C SER A 115 -6.09 14.71 0.74
N TRP A 116 -4.99 15.08 1.38
CA TRP A 116 -4.74 14.74 2.79
C TRP A 116 -5.55 15.65 3.70
N LYS A 117 -6.65 15.16 4.22
CA LYS A 117 -7.58 15.89 5.09
C LYS A 117 -8.16 14.97 6.15
N PRO A 118 -7.35 14.52 7.14
CA PRO A 118 -7.87 13.62 8.18
C PRO A 118 -8.94 14.33 9.03
N PRO A 119 -9.92 13.58 9.56
CA PRO A 119 -10.07 12.13 9.41
C PRO A 119 -10.64 11.73 8.05
N HIS A 120 -10.20 10.57 7.56
CA HIS A 120 -10.65 10.06 6.26
C HIS A 120 -11.71 8.97 6.45
N ARG A 121 -12.71 8.99 5.57
CA ARG A 121 -13.74 7.97 5.49
C ARG A 121 -13.89 7.54 4.04
N ILE A 122 -12.89 6.81 3.56
CA ILE A 122 -12.83 6.37 2.18
C ILE A 122 -13.24 4.92 2.07
N GLN A 123 -12.65 4.05 2.87
CA GLN A 123 -12.91 2.62 2.86
C GLN A 123 -12.54 2.04 4.21
N ASP A 124 -13.53 1.51 4.91
CA ASP A 124 -13.38 0.93 6.22
C ASP A 124 -12.49 -0.32 6.18
N LEU A 125 -11.84 -0.64 7.29
CA LEU A 125 -11.00 -1.82 7.54
C LEU A 125 -9.67 -1.85 6.77
N THR A 126 -9.63 -1.35 5.54
CA THR A 126 -8.44 -1.49 4.67
C THR A 126 -7.68 -0.19 4.49
N ILE A 127 -8.36 0.90 4.21
CA ILE A 127 -7.72 2.19 3.89
C ILE A 127 -7.77 3.14 5.08
N ASP A 128 -8.93 3.30 5.71
CA ASP A 128 -9.11 4.28 6.78
C ASP A 128 -8.21 4.02 7.97
N SER A 129 -8.03 2.77 8.35
CA SER A 129 -7.14 2.36 9.45
C SER A 129 -5.68 2.72 9.16
N LEU A 130 -5.23 2.50 7.93
CA LEU A 130 -3.88 2.88 7.50
C LEU A 130 -3.68 4.40 7.60
N LEU A 131 -4.62 5.17 7.10
CA LEU A 131 -4.53 6.64 7.09
C LEU A 131 -4.58 7.20 8.51
N GLU A 132 -5.36 6.58 9.39
CA GLU A 132 -5.43 6.94 10.80
C GLU A 132 -4.09 6.67 11.51
N THR A 133 -3.47 5.54 11.19
CA THR A 133 -2.14 5.19 11.70
C THR A 133 -1.09 6.19 11.21
N LEU A 134 -1.17 6.60 9.95
CA LEU A 134 -0.27 7.62 9.41
C LEU A 134 -0.46 8.97 10.12
N GLU A 135 -1.70 9.36 10.36
CA GLU A 135 -1.97 10.61 11.07
C GLU A 135 -1.31 10.62 12.45
N ARG A 136 -1.45 9.54 13.20
CA ARG A 136 -0.81 9.41 14.52
C ARG A 136 0.73 9.46 14.42
N HIS A 137 1.28 8.82 13.40
CA HIS A 137 2.72 8.83 13.16
C HIS A 137 3.24 10.25 12.91
N LEU A 138 2.53 11.01 12.09
CA LEU A 138 2.91 12.40 11.79
C LEU A 138 2.82 13.30 13.02
N GLN A 139 1.83 13.08 13.88
CA GLN A 139 1.68 13.85 15.13
C GLN A 139 2.84 13.59 16.10
N GLN A 140 3.36 12.38 16.12
CA GLN A 140 4.48 12.01 17.01
C GLN A 140 5.81 12.61 16.54
N GLN A 141 5.90 13.02 15.28
CA GLN A 141 7.12 13.58 14.71
C GLN A 141 7.19 15.10 14.80
N SER A 142 6.12 15.74 15.18
CA SER A 142 6.07 17.20 15.26
C SER A 142 6.44 17.73 16.64
#